data_7a466ef12befd7e2e24631b5d35439b0
#
_entry.id   7a466ef12befd7e2e24631b5d35439b0
#
_cell.length_a   1.000
_cell.length_b   1.000
_cell.length_c   1.000
_cell.angle_alpha   90.00
_cell.angle_beta   90.00
_cell.angle_gamma   90.00
#
_symmetry.space_group_name_H-M   'P 1'
#
loop_
_entity.id
_entity.type
_entity.pdbx_description
1 polymer ?
#
loop_
_entity_poly.entity_id
_entity_poly.type
_entity_poly.pdbx_seq_one_letter_code
_entity_poly.pdbx_strand_id
1 'polypeptide(L)'
;MIVAMFFPPHFCIFILSLYLTEQIFKKPVFVTDYPKEIKAFYMRLNDDGKTVAAADCLVPGIGEIIGGSQREERLDVLENRIQELGMDPKDYWWYLDLRRYGGCKHAGFGLGFERMVMYLTGVGNIRDVLPHPRTVGSADF
;
A
#
# COMPACT_ATOMS: atom_id res chain seq x y z
N MET A 1 -9.12 11.53 17.76
CA MET A 1 -8.62 10.49 16.85
C MET A 1 -8.34 9.20 17.66
N ILE A 2 -9.38 8.52 18.14
CA ILE A 2 -9.31 7.40 19.10
C ILE A 2 -10.03 6.12 18.57
N VAL A 3 -10.35 6.06 17.28
CA VAL A 3 -11.05 4.88 16.71
C VAL A 3 -10.10 3.73 16.33
N ALA A 4 -8.79 3.97 16.37
CA ALA A 4 -7.79 3.00 15.89
C ALA A 4 -7.48 1.84 16.86
N MET A 5 -8.01 1.80 18.06
CA MET A 5 -7.59 0.82 19.09
C MET A 5 -8.40 -0.50 19.13
N PHE A 6 -9.51 -0.62 18.40
CA PHE A 6 -10.41 -1.78 18.53
C PHE A 6 -10.64 -2.59 17.25
N PHE A 7 -10.09 -2.17 16.11
CA PHE A 7 -10.28 -2.89 14.84
C PHE A 7 -8.95 -3.29 14.20
N PRO A 8 -8.91 -4.39 13.42
CA PRO A 8 -7.73 -4.73 12.64
C PRO A 8 -7.28 -3.55 11.77
N PRO A 9 -5.98 -3.33 11.60
CA PRO A 9 -5.46 -2.16 10.87
C PRO A 9 -6.07 -1.95 9.49
N HIS A 10 -6.32 -3.02 8.76
CA HIS A 10 -6.94 -2.98 7.42
C HIS A 10 -8.38 -2.47 7.44
N PHE A 11 -9.16 -2.81 8.47
CA PHE A 11 -10.54 -2.34 8.62
C PHE A 11 -10.60 -0.84 8.94
N CYS A 12 -9.67 -0.36 9.77
CA CYS A 12 -9.54 1.05 10.08
C CYS A 12 -9.19 1.90 8.85
N ILE A 13 -8.28 1.40 8.00
CA ILE A 13 -7.89 2.10 6.76
C ILE A 13 -9.07 2.17 5.78
N PHE A 14 -9.84 1.10 5.64
CA PHE A 14 -11.02 1.10 4.77
C PHE A 14 -12.08 2.10 5.23
N ILE A 15 -12.44 2.11 6.52
CA ILE A 15 -13.39 3.09 7.07
C ILE A 15 -12.86 4.51 6.91
N LEU A 16 -11.58 4.74 7.17
CA LEU A 16 -10.95 6.03 6.98
C LEU A 16 -11.04 6.50 5.53
N SER A 17 -10.82 5.58 4.57
CA SER A 17 -10.91 5.91 3.14
C SER A 17 -12.32 6.38 2.76
N LEU A 18 -13.37 5.66 3.16
CA LEU A 18 -14.75 6.04 2.91
C LEU A 18 -15.09 7.39 3.57
N TYR A 19 -14.68 7.58 4.81
CA TYR A 19 -14.92 8.83 5.52
C TYR A 19 -14.27 10.03 4.83
N LEU A 20 -12.99 9.91 4.45
CA LEU A 20 -12.27 10.98 3.78
C LEU A 20 -12.84 11.28 2.40
N THR A 21 -13.11 10.24 1.59
CA THR A 21 -13.49 10.42 0.19
C THR A 21 -14.97 10.74 0.00
N GLU A 22 -15.85 10.29 0.89
CA GLU A 22 -17.31 10.44 0.73
C GLU A 22 -17.92 11.49 1.64
N GLN A 23 -17.38 11.68 2.85
CA GLN A 23 -17.94 12.62 3.81
C GLN A 23 -17.19 13.95 3.81
N ILE A 24 -15.86 13.94 3.88
CA ILE A 24 -15.05 15.15 4.04
C ILE A 24 -14.79 15.84 2.70
N PHE A 25 -14.09 15.15 1.80
CA PHE A 25 -13.60 15.78 0.57
C PHE A 25 -14.51 15.59 -0.64
N LYS A 26 -15.29 14.53 -0.68
CA LYS A 26 -16.21 14.16 -1.79
C LYS A 26 -15.48 14.08 -3.15
N LYS A 27 -14.25 13.58 -3.15
CA LYS A 27 -13.36 13.48 -4.30
C LYS A 27 -12.19 12.53 -4.00
N PRO A 28 -11.37 12.15 -5.00
CA PRO A 28 -10.12 11.45 -4.76
C PRO A 28 -9.21 12.19 -3.78
N VAL A 29 -8.56 11.43 -2.89
CA VAL A 29 -7.68 11.95 -1.83
C VAL A 29 -6.40 11.15 -1.81
N PHE A 30 -5.26 11.83 -1.73
CA PHE A 30 -3.99 11.19 -1.40
C PHE A 30 -3.77 11.22 0.11
N VAL A 31 -3.48 10.06 0.68
CA VAL A 31 -3.04 9.92 2.08
C VAL A 31 -1.57 9.54 2.06
N THR A 32 -0.75 10.26 2.83
CA THR A 32 0.70 10.07 2.86
C THR A 32 1.20 9.82 4.28
N ASP A 33 2.46 9.40 4.40
CA ASP A 33 3.17 9.31 5.66
C ASP A 33 2.48 8.41 6.69
N TYR A 34 2.20 7.19 6.27
CA TYR A 34 1.57 6.18 7.12
C TYR A 34 2.49 5.71 8.27
N PRO A 35 1.91 5.29 9.40
CA PRO A 35 2.68 4.60 10.44
C PRO A 35 3.43 3.39 9.90
N LYS A 36 4.69 3.23 10.29
CA LYS A 36 5.56 2.15 9.79
C LYS A 36 5.02 0.75 10.09
N GLU A 37 4.27 0.59 11.17
CA GLU A 37 3.75 -0.70 11.65
C GLU A 37 2.73 -1.33 10.69
N ILE A 38 2.06 -0.53 9.89
CA ILE A 38 0.99 -0.99 8.97
C ILE A 38 1.42 -1.02 7.51
N LYS A 39 2.69 -0.74 7.22
CA LYS A 39 3.24 -0.71 5.87
C LYS A 39 4.43 -1.66 5.72
N ALA A 40 4.74 -1.98 4.46
CA ALA A 40 5.78 -2.96 4.13
C ALA A 40 7.20 -2.49 4.50
N PHE A 41 8.06 -3.43 4.80
CA PHE A 41 9.43 -3.23 5.28
C PHE A 41 10.33 -2.41 4.32
N TYR A 42 10.05 -2.48 3.04
CA TYR A 42 10.86 -1.85 1.99
C TYR A 42 10.55 -0.37 1.76
N MET A 43 9.55 0.19 2.44
CA MET A 43 9.19 1.59 2.32
C MET A 43 10.17 2.45 3.14
N ARG A 44 10.58 3.58 2.55
CA ARG A 44 11.54 4.48 3.19
C ARG A 44 10.99 5.00 4.52
N LEU A 45 11.75 4.78 5.58
CA LEU A 45 11.43 5.33 6.91
C LEU A 45 11.72 6.84 6.90
N ASN A 46 10.73 7.63 7.28
CA ASN A 46 10.86 9.07 7.45
C ASN A 46 11.78 9.41 8.62
N ASP A 47 12.26 10.63 8.65
CA ASP A 47 13.24 11.06 9.65
C ASP A 47 12.67 11.12 11.08
N ASP A 48 11.36 11.06 11.22
CA ASP A 48 10.66 10.92 12.52
C ASP A 48 10.79 9.52 13.16
N GLY A 49 11.29 8.52 12.39
CA GLY A 49 11.41 7.13 12.81
C GLY A 49 10.09 6.40 13.05
N LYS A 50 8.96 7.01 12.77
CA LYS A 50 7.60 6.49 13.05
C LYS A 50 6.76 6.27 11.81
N THR A 51 6.97 7.09 10.78
CA THR A 51 6.19 7.04 9.55
C THR A 51 7.05 6.61 8.36
N VAL A 52 6.42 6.20 7.28
CA VAL A 52 7.07 5.84 6.02
C VAL A 52 6.59 6.72 4.88
N ALA A 53 7.45 6.97 3.90
CA ALA A 53 7.17 7.76 2.71
C ALA A 53 6.28 6.97 1.73
N ALA A 54 5.08 6.63 2.18
CA ALA A 54 4.03 6.00 1.38
C ALA A 54 3.02 7.03 0.91
N ALA A 55 2.35 6.74 -0.19
CA ALA A 55 1.26 7.55 -0.72
C ALA A 55 0.22 6.63 -1.37
N ASP A 56 -1.00 6.64 -0.86
CA ASP A 56 -2.12 5.90 -1.43
C ASP A 56 -3.16 6.89 -1.97
N CYS A 57 -3.65 6.63 -3.18
CA CYS A 57 -4.78 7.36 -3.76
C CYS A 57 -6.07 6.61 -3.44
N LEU A 58 -6.94 7.26 -2.68
CA LEU A 58 -8.24 6.76 -2.27
C LEU A 58 -9.33 7.45 -3.09
N VAL A 59 -10.33 6.69 -3.55
CA VAL A 59 -11.46 7.23 -4.33
C VAL A 59 -12.79 6.80 -3.72
N PRO A 60 -13.86 7.60 -3.90
CA PRO A 60 -15.19 7.25 -3.43
C PRO A 60 -15.68 5.90 -3.97
N GLY A 61 -16.35 5.13 -3.14
CA GLY A 61 -16.99 3.85 -3.50
C GLY A 61 -16.06 2.66 -3.72
N ILE A 62 -14.76 2.89 -3.96
CA ILE A 62 -13.78 1.83 -4.26
C ILE A 62 -12.72 1.69 -3.16
N GLY A 63 -12.30 2.81 -2.56
CA GLY A 63 -11.16 2.86 -1.65
C GLY A 63 -9.85 3.12 -2.38
N GLU A 64 -8.78 2.39 -2.04
CA GLU A 64 -7.46 2.54 -2.66
C GLU A 64 -7.44 2.03 -4.11
N ILE A 65 -7.05 2.89 -5.04
CA ILE A 65 -6.79 2.53 -6.45
C ILE A 65 -5.31 2.62 -6.81
N ILE A 66 -4.54 3.45 -6.14
CA ILE A 66 -3.08 3.55 -6.29
C ILE A 66 -2.45 3.42 -4.91
N GLY A 67 -1.45 2.57 -4.80
CA GLY A 67 -0.57 2.49 -3.64
C GLY A 67 0.88 2.62 -4.08
N GLY A 68 1.63 3.48 -3.41
CA GLY A 68 3.01 3.74 -3.75
C GLY A 68 3.88 4.13 -2.57
N SER A 69 5.18 4.14 -2.77
CA SER A 69 6.12 4.66 -1.78
C SER A 69 7.48 4.97 -2.40
N GLN A 70 8.23 5.82 -1.75
CA GLN A 70 9.69 5.80 -1.89
C GLN A 70 10.22 4.49 -1.30
N ARG A 71 11.22 3.90 -1.93
CA ARG A 71 11.87 2.68 -1.43
C ARG A 71 13.01 3.05 -0.49
N GLU A 72 13.23 2.23 0.54
CA GLU A 72 14.37 2.43 1.44
C GLU A 72 15.68 2.16 0.69
N GLU A 73 16.50 3.19 0.58
CA GLU A 73 17.80 3.14 -0.09
C GLU A 73 18.96 2.92 0.88
N ARG A 74 18.75 3.17 2.18
CA ARG A 74 19.78 3.01 3.22
C ARG A 74 19.84 1.56 3.66
N LEU A 75 20.98 0.91 3.39
CA LEU A 75 21.17 -0.53 3.65
C LEU A 75 20.97 -0.89 5.11
N ASP A 76 21.58 -0.16 6.01
CA ASP A 76 21.51 -0.36 7.45
C ASP A 76 20.09 -0.23 8.01
N VAL A 77 19.35 0.76 7.54
CA VAL A 77 17.94 0.96 7.95
C VAL A 77 17.06 -0.18 7.44
N LEU A 78 17.28 -0.63 6.20
CA LEU A 78 16.54 -1.74 5.60
C LEU A 78 16.81 -3.07 6.32
N GLU A 79 18.08 -3.38 6.61
CA GLU A 79 18.47 -4.58 7.37
C GLU A 79 17.85 -4.58 8.78
N ASN A 80 17.92 -3.45 9.48
CA ASN A 80 17.30 -3.31 10.79
C ASN A 80 15.78 -3.53 10.73
N ARG A 81 15.12 -2.99 9.70
CA ARG A 81 13.67 -3.14 9.56
C ARG A 81 13.25 -4.58 9.28
N ILE A 82 14.01 -5.32 8.48
CA ILE A 82 13.80 -6.75 8.24
C ILE A 82 13.90 -7.52 9.57
N GLN A 83 14.92 -7.23 10.37
CA GLN A 83 15.11 -7.88 11.68
C GLN A 83 14.01 -7.51 12.69
N GLU A 84 13.60 -6.24 12.78
CA GLU A 84 12.48 -5.79 13.62
C GLU A 84 11.19 -6.59 13.36
N LEU A 85 10.96 -6.97 12.12
CA LEU A 85 9.79 -7.75 11.71
C LEU A 85 9.97 -9.27 11.88
N GLY A 86 11.10 -9.72 12.45
CA GLY A 86 11.39 -11.14 12.66
C GLY A 86 11.69 -11.92 11.38
N MET A 87 12.02 -11.23 10.29
CA MET A 87 12.40 -11.85 9.02
C MET A 87 13.92 -12.11 8.97
N ASP A 88 14.36 -13.17 8.28
CA ASP A 88 15.79 -13.44 8.09
C ASP A 88 16.34 -12.61 6.91
N PRO A 89 17.32 -11.72 7.13
CA PRO A 89 17.96 -10.97 6.05
C PRO A 89 18.56 -11.85 4.95
N LYS A 90 18.88 -13.11 5.24
CA LYS A 90 19.41 -14.05 4.24
C LYS A 90 18.41 -14.39 3.14
N ASP A 91 17.12 -14.37 3.43
CA ASP A 91 16.08 -14.62 2.45
C ASP A 91 15.91 -13.44 1.48
N TYR A 92 16.43 -12.27 1.87
CA TYR A 92 16.35 -11.02 1.11
C TYR A 92 17.70 -10.54 0.58
N TRP A 93 18.73 -11.41 0.54
CA TRP A 93 20.08 -11.07 0.12
C TRP A 93 20.13 -10.32 -1.21
N TRP A 94 19.40 -10.80 -2.21
CA TRP A 94 19.30 -10.19 -3.54
C TRP A 94 18.73 -8.78 -3.52
N TYR A 95 17.79 -8.52 -2.60
CA TYR A 95 17.17 -7.19 -2.44
C TYR A 95 18.11 -6.24 -1.69
N LEU A 96 18.84 -6.72 -0.71
CA LEU A 96 19.87 -5.98 0.01
C LEU A 96 21.05 -5.62 -0.89
N ASP A 97 21.46 -6.54 -1.78
CA ASP A 97 22.54 -6.31 -2.73
C ASP A 97 22.28 -5.13 -3.68
N LEU A 98 21.03 -4.84 -4.01
CA LEU A 98 20.66 -3.63 -4.75
C LEU A 98 21.02 -2.32 -4.02
N ARG A 99 21.32 -2.38 -2.74
CA ARG A 99 21.79 -1.23 -1.94
C ARG A 99 23.28 -1.33 -1.65
N ARG A 100 23.79 -2.55 -1.47
CA ARG A 100 25.20 -2.82 -1.15
C ARG A 100 26.14 -2.45 -2.29
N TYR A 101 25.75 -2.75 -3.51
CA TYR A 101 26.56 -2.49 -4.71
C TYR A 101 26.25 -1.18 -5.42
N GLY A 102 25.57 -0.29 -4.75
CA GLY A 102 25.21 1.01 -5.24
C GLY A 102 23.71 1.12 -5.53
N GLY A 103 23.12 2.15 -5.00
CA GLY A 103 21.70 2.43 -5.15
C GLY A 103 21.44 3.91 -5.41
N CYS A 104 20.24 4.21 -5.83
CA CYS A 104 19.75 5.58 -5.94
C CYS A 104 18.41 5.72 -5.22
N LYS A 105 18.03 6.93 -4.88
CA LYS A 105 16.68 7.23 -4.43
C LYS A 105 15.71 6.89 -5.55
N HIS A 106 14.73 6.04 -5.27
CA HIS A 106 13.72 5.64 -6.22
C HIS A 106 12.39 5.43 -5.53
N ALA A 107 11.32 5.54 -6.28
CA ALA A 107 9.97 5.30 -5.84
C ALA A 107 9.23 4.44 -6.88
N GLY A 108 8.13 3.86 -6.47
CA GLY A 108 7.26 3.12 -7.36
C GLY A 108 5.84 3.11 -6.84
N PHE A 109 4.91 2.90 -7.73
CA PHE A 109 3.49 2.74 -7.40
C PHE A 109 2.86 1.61 -8.22
N GLY A 110 1.79 1.05 -7.68
CA GLY A 110 0.90 0.15 -8.39
C GLY A 110 -0.46 0.79 -8.55
N LEU A 111 -1.03 0.69 -9.75
CA LEU A 111 -2.40 1.07 -10.05
C LEU A 111 -3.24 -0.20 -10.20
N GLY A 112 -4.30 -0.35 -9.40
CA GLY A 112 -5.29 -1.40 -9.60
C GLY A 112 -6.13 -1.10 -10.84
N PHE A 113 -5.79 -1.72 -11.99
CA PHE A 113 -6.45 -1.45 -13.26
C PHE A 113 -7.95 -1.75 -13.19
N GLU A 114 -8.32 -2.88 -12.62
CA GLU A 114 -9.72 -3.28 -12.43
C GLU A 114 -10.47 -2.28 -11.53
N ARG A 115 -9.85 -1.84 -10.46
CA ARG A 115 -10.43 -0.82 -9.57
C ARG A 115 -10.62 0.52 -10.29
N MET A 116 -9.67 0.89 -11.16
CA MET A 116 -9.82 2.08 -12.00
C MET A 116 -11.00 1.93 -12.97
N VAL A 117 -11.14 0.78 -13.63
CA VAL A 117 -12.28 0.52 -14.52
C VAL A 117 -13.59 0.61 -13.74
N MET A 118 -13.70 -0.04 -12.57
CA MET A 118 -14.87 0.07 -11.69
C MET A 118 -15.20 1.54 -11.38
N TYR A 119 -14.19 2.31 -10.98
CA TYR A 119 -14.37 3.72 -10.62
C TYR A 119 -14.89 4.58 -11.77
N LEU A 120 -14.34 4.39 -12.98
CA LEU A 120 -14.71 5.17 -14.17
C LEU A 120 -16.05 4.75 -14.77
N THR A 121 -16.42 3.47 -14.65
CA THR A 121 -17.64 2.92 -15.27
C THR A 121 -18.82 2.84 -14.30
N GLY A 122 -18.58 2.91 -12.99
CA GLY A 122 -19.59 2.69 -11.96
C GLY A 122 -19.99 1.23 -11.76
N VAL A 123 -19.27 0.26 -12.36
CA VAL A 123 -19.50 -1.17 -12.15
C VAL A 123 -19.13 -1.55 -10.73
N GLY A 124 -20.07 -2.17 -9.98
CA GLY A 124 -19.91 -2.45 -8.57
C GLY A 124 -19.17 -3.75 -8.23
N ASN A 125 -18.97 -4.65 -9.19
CA ASN A 125 -18.33 -5.95 -8.96
C ASN A 125 -17.07 -6.09 -9.81
N ILE A 126 -15.93 -6.35 -9.15
CA ILE A 126 -14.62 -6.49 -9.82
C ILE A 126 -14.60 -7.64 -10.86
N ARG A 127 -15.42 -8.66 -10.70
CA ARG A 127 -15.52 -9.77 -11.67
C ARG A 127 -16.04 -9.31 -13.03
N ASP A 128 -16.88 -8.28 -13.02
CA ASP A 128 -17.55 -7.79 -14.23
C ASP A 128 -16.63 -6.89 -15.07
N VAL A 129 -15.47 -6.52 -14.55
CA VAL A 129 -14.45 -5.73 -15.25
C VAL A 129 -13.23 -6.56 -15.66
N LEU A 130 -13.25 -7.87 -15.40
CA LEU A 130 -12.22 -8.81 -15.82
C LEU A 130 -12.69 -9.58 -17.04
N PRO A 131 -11.87 -9.74 -18.11
CA PRO A 131 -12.22 -10.55 -19.28
C PRO A 131 -12.42 -12.03 -18.92
N HIS A 132 -11.63 -12.53 -17.97
CA HIS A 132 -11.61 -13.94 -17.51
C HIS A 132 -11.56 -13.99 -15.99
N PRO A 133 -12.68 -13.71 -15.30
CA PRO A 133 -12.71 -13.68 -13.85
C PRO A 133 -12.51 -15.08 -13.27
N ARG A 134 -11.56 -15.23 -12.34
CA ARG A 134 -11.35 -16.46 -11.58
C ARG A 134 -11.89 -16.31 -10.18
N THR A 135 -12.63 -17.33 -9.73
CA THR A 135 -13.19 -17.37 -8.39
C THR A 135 -12.96 -18.74 -7.76
N VAL A 136 -13.24 -18.87 -6.48
CA VAL A 136 -13.17 -20.17 -5.81
C VAL A 136 -14.13 -21.14 -6.49
N GLY A 137 -13.60 -22.26 -6.97
CA GLY A 137 -14.36 -23.31 -7.69
C GLY A 137 -14.61 -23.00 -9.18
N SER A 138 -14.10 -21.88 -9.74
CA SER A 138 -14.22 -21.57 -11.15
C SER A 138 -12.90 -20.97 -11.69
N ALA A 139 -12.31 -21.68 -12.64
CA ALA A 139 -11.09 -21.29 -13.36
C ALA A 139 -11.13 -21.90 -14.78
N ASP A 140 -12.21 -21.63 -15.51
CA ASP A 140 -12.52 -22.30 -16.78
C ASP A 140 -11.73 -21.74 -17.98
N PHE A 141 -10.94 -20.67 -17.76
CA PHE A 141 -10.13 -19.98 -18.78
C PHE A 141 -8.69 -19.77 -18.31
#